data_ed40366d74d6d411fb4e1ef28dfefe03
#
_entry.id   ed40366d74d6d411fb4e1ef28dfefe03
#
_cell.length_a   1.000
_cell.length_b   1.000
_cell.length_c   1.000
_cell.angle_alpha   90.00
_cell.angle_beta   90.00
_cell.angle_gamma   90.00
#
_symmetry.space_group_name_H-M   'P 1'
#
loop_
_entity.id
_entity.type
_entity.pdbx_description
1 polymer ?
#
loop_
_entity_poly.entity_id
_entity_poly.type
_entity_poly.pdbx_seq_one_letter_code
_entity_poly.pdbx_strand_id
1 'polypeptide(L)'
;MTNSVNLDQLEERPVLVVDYGAQYAQLIARRVREAGIYSEIVPHSMSTEKMLAKNPAAIVLSGGPSSVYADGAPKGDKALFEAGVPIFGICYGFQVMAQTLGGTVAQTGLREYGATDAVVCAENSSFLTGTPTTQNVWMSHGDSVTEAPEGFEVLAKTPGASVAAFVDESRKLGGVQWHPEVKHSDYGQVALENFLYNVAGLKPTWSTNNIIEEQVAKIREQVGNDRVICALSGGVDSSVAAALVHKAVGDQLTCFFIDHGLLREGEREQVEQDYAASMGIKVITIDESERFLSALEGITEPEAKRKAIGREFIRSFEEAQRKLIAEAGEEGADIKLLVQGTLYPDVVESGGGDGTANIKSHHNVGGLPDDLTFELVEPLRTLFKDEVRAIGRELGVPEKIVARQPFPGPGLGIRIVGEVTRENLETLRAADAIVREELTAAGQDEHIWQCPVVLLAGVRSVGVQGDGRTYGHPIVLRPVSSEDAMTADWSRLPYDLLAKISNRITNEVKDVNRVVLDVTSKPPGTIEWE
;
A
#
# COMPACT_ATOMS: atom_id res chain seq x y z
N MET A 1 -22.77 -22.28 24.86
CA MET A 1 -21.63 -23.19 24.60
C MET A 1 -20.65 -22.37 23.79
N THR A 2 -19.68 -21.79 24.48
CA THR A 2 -18.60 -21.00 23.84
C THR A 2 -17.62 -22.00 23.24
N ASN A 3 -17.59 -22.06 21.91
CA ASN A 3 -16.51 -22.72 21.21
C ASN A 3 -15.21 -21.95 21.51
N SER A 4 -14.38 -22.50 22.38
CA SER A 4 -13.01 -22.07 22.52
C SER A 4 -12.29 -22.39 21.21
N VAL A 5 -12.00 -21.39 20.41
CA VAL A 5 -11.11 -21.50 19.26
C VAL A 5 -9.74 -21.92 19.79
N ASN A 6 -9.24 -23.04 19.31
CA ASN A 6 -7.94 -23.56 19.71
C ASN A 6 -6.86 -22.69 19.05
N LEU A 7 -6.22 -21.83 19.81
CA LEU A 7 -5.19 -20.87 19.36
C LEU A 7 -4.00 -21.56 18.64
N ASP A 8 -3.74 -22.84 18.92
CA ASP A 8 -2.70 -23.64 18.25
C ASP A 8 -3.02 -23.99 16.77
N GLN A 9 -4.20 -23.62 16.25
CA GLN A 9 -4.59 -23.81 14.84
C GLN A 9 -4.47 -22.53 14.00
N LEU A 10 -4.09 -21.40 14.58
CA LEU A 10 -4.04 -20.08 13.94
C LEU A 10 -2.64 -19.67 13.46
N GLU A 11 -1.60 -20.50 13.61
CA GLU A 11 -0.37 -20.28 12.85
C GLU A 11 -0.64 -20.63 11.38
N GLU A 12 -1.15 -19.68 10.63
CA GLU A 12 -1.32 -19.80 9.19
C GLU A 12 0.05 -19.98 8.55
N ARG A 13 0.30 -21.16 8.02
CA ARG A 13 1.49 -21.46 7.25
C ARG A 13 1.52 -20.54 6.02
N PRO A 14 2.51 -19.65 5.87
CA PRO A 14 2.51 -18.67 4.78
C PRO A 14 2.75 -19.32 3.43
N VAL A 15 2.21 -18.73 2.37
CA VAL A 15 2.76 -18.89 1.03
C VAL A 15 3.92 -17.90 0.90
N LEU A 16 5.15 -18.41 0.75
CA LEU A 16 6.31 -17.56 0.57
C LEU A 16 6.43 -17.11 -0.88
N VAL A 17 6.49 -15.80 -1.11
CA VAL A 17 6.79 -15.21 -2.42
C VAL A 17 8.26 -14.84 -2.44
N VAL A 18 9.07 -15.60 -3.18
CA VAL A 18 10.50 -15.33 -3.32
C VAL A 18 10.71 -14.22 -4.35
N ASP A 19 11.24 -13.10 -3.90
CA ASP A 19 11.47 -11.93 -4.74
C ASP A 19 12.83 -12.02 -5.44
N TYR A 20 12.81 -12.23 -6.76
CA TYR A 20 13.98 -12.21 -7.63
C TYR A 20 14.35 -10.81 -8.16
N GLY A 21 13.73 -9.74 -7.64
CA GLY A 21 14.03 -8.36 -7.97
C GLY A 21 13.19 -7.78 -9.09
N ALA A 22 12.05 -8.39 -9.43
CA ALA A 22 11.05 -7.81 -10.31
C ALA A 22 10.06 -6.92 -9.53
N GLN A 23 9.43 -5.97 -10.23
CA GLN A 23 8.47 -5.03 -9.64
C GLN A 23 7.20 -5.68 -9.06
N TYR A 24 6.96 -6.98 -9.33
CA TYR A 24 5.66 -7.61 -9.12
C TYR A 24 5.59 -8.56 -7.92
N ALA A 25 6.63 -8.71 -7.10
CA ALA A 25 6.59 -9.60 -5.94
C ALA A 25 5.47 -9.21 -4.95
N GLN A 26 5.27 -7.91 -4.71
CA GLN A 26 4.17 -7.42 -3.88
C GLN A 26 2.80 -7.72 -4.50
N LEU A 27 2.68 -7.60 -5.83
CA LEU A 27 1.45 -7.91 -6.55
C LEU A 27 1.12 -9.41 -6.49
N ILE A 28 2.13 -10.29 -6.65
CA ILE A 28 1.96 -11.73 -6.48
C ILE A 28 1.47 -12.06 -5.07
N ALA A 29 2.11 -11.52 -4.03
CA ALA A 29 1.69 -11.74 -2.65
C ALA A 29 0.24 -11.30 -2.41
N ARG A 30 -0.15 -10.17 -2.98
CA ARG A 30 -1.52 -9.65 -2.93
C ARG A 30 -2.51 -10.57 -3.64
N ARG A 31 -2.18 -11.10 -4.84
CA ARG A 31 -3.01 -12.06 -5.58
C ARG A 31 -3.22 -13.37 -4.81
N VAL A 32 -2.20 -13.85 -4.10
CA VAL A 32 -2.33 -15.00 -3.19
C VAL A 32 -3.32 -14.70 -2.05
N ARG A 33 -3.30 -13.48 -1.50
CA ARG A 33 -4.25 -13.07 -0.45
C ARG A 33 -5.67 -12.84 -0.97
N GLU A 34 -5.82 -12.35 -2.19
CA GLU A 34 -7.12 -12.29 -2.88
C GLU A 34 -7.74 -13.69 -3.05
N ALA A 35 -6.90 -14.74 -3.20
CA ALA A 35 -7.31 -16.14 -3.12
C ALA A 35 -7.58 -16.64 -1.68
N GLY A 36 -7.63 -15.76 -0.68
CA GLY A 36 -7.92 -16.10 0.71
C GLY A 36 -6.82 -16.91 1.41
N ILE A 37 -5.55 -16.76 1.01
CA ILE A 37 -4.41 -17.46 1.60
C ILE A 37 -3.35 -16.44 2.04
N TYR A 38 -2.84 -16.59 3.27
CA TYR A 38 -1.79 -15.71 3.79
C TYR A 38 -0.48 -15.86 3.03
N SER A 39 0.18 -14.74 2.74
CA SER A 39 1.45 -14.70 2.00
C SER A 39 2.48 -13.78 2.64
N GLU A 40 3.76 -14.14 2.51
CA GLU A 40 4.91 -13.32 2.90
C GLU A 40 5.92 -13.21 1.76
N ILE A 41 6.53 -12.04 1.61
CA ILE A 41 7.61 -11.83 0.65
C ILE A 41 8.94 -12.07 1.34
N VAL A 42 9.82 -12.85 0.68
CA VAL A 42 11.17 -13.11 1.14
C VAL A 42 12.17 -12.82 0.01
N PRO A 43 13.37 -12.30 0.32
CA PRO A 43 14.37 -12.05 -0.71
C PRO A 43 14.95 -13.37 -1.24
N HIS A 44 15.30 -13.41 -2.53
CA HIS A 44 15.97 -14.57 -3.14
C HIS A 44 17.29 -14.96 -2.48
N SER A 45 17.92 -14.03 -1.75
CA SER A 45 19.15 -14.28 -0.98
C SER A 45 18.91 -15.06 0.33
N MET A 46 17.66 -15.27 0.74
CA MET A 46 17.33 -16.11 1.90
C MET A 46 17.67 -17.56 1.58
N SER A 47 18.40 -18.24 2.48
CA SER A 47 18.76 -19.65 2.27
C SER A 47 17.51 -20.55 2.32
N THR A 48 17.57 -21.67 1.57
CA THR A 48 16.52 -22.70 1.57
C THR A 48 16.16 -23.16 2.98
N GLU A 49 17.15 -23.35 3.86
CA GLU A 49 16.92 -23.73 5.26
C GLU A 49 16.07 -22.70 6.02
N LYS A 50 16.37 -21.40 5.85
CA LYS A 50 15.57 -20.32 6.49
C LYS A 50 14.16 -20.22 5.91
N MET A 51 14.00 -20.44 4.59
CA MET A 51 12.67 -20.47 3.97
C MET A 51 11.84 -21.63 4.56
N LEU A 52 12.41 -22.82 4.64
CA LEU A 52 11.74 -24.01 5.18
C LEU A 52 11.47 -23.91 6.68
N ALA A 53 12.33 -23.21 7.45
CA ALA A 53 12.10 -22.95 8.87
C ALA A 53 10.85 -22.10 9.13
N LYS A 54 10.39 -21.30 8.15
CA LYS A 54 9.09 -20.59 8.19
C LYS A 54 7.89 -21.53 7.98
N ASN A 55 8.10 -22.83 7.81
CA ASN A 55 7.06 -23.83 7.59
C ASN A 55 6.05 -23.45 6.46
N PRO A 56 6.51 -23.11 5.25
CA PRO A 56 5.63 -22.62 4.21
C PRO A 56 4.58 -23.62 3.77
N ALA A 57 3.38 -23.15 3.46
CA ALA A 57 2.32 -23.96 2.85
C ALA A 57 2.55 -24.21 1.37
N ALA A 58 3.11 -23.20 0.68
CA ALA A 58 3.61 -23.27 -0.69
C ALA A 58 4.65 -22.15 -0.91
N ILE A 59 5.35 -22.19 -2.03
CA ILE A 59 6.32 -21.18 -2.43
C ILE A 59 5.99 -20.70 -3.84
N VAL A 60 5.98 -19.39 -4.06
CA VAL A 60 5.87 -18.76 -5.38
C VAL A 60 7.19 -18.09 -5.72
N LEU A 61 7.78 -18.44 -6.84
CA LEU A 61 9.00 -17.84 -7.36
C LEU A 61 8.62 -16.72 -8.33
N SER A 62 8.96 -15.48 -8.02
CA SER A 62 8.57 -14.32 -8.80
C SER A 62 9.30 -14.21 -10.15
N GLY A 63 8.89 -13.24 -10.97
CA GLY A 63 9.69 -12.76 -12.09
C GLY A 63 11.02 -12.14 -11.63
N GLY A 64 11.92 -11.87 -12.57
CA GLY A 64 13.21 -11.22 -12.32
C GLY A 64 13.61 -10.33 -13.50
N PRO A 65 14.52 -9.38 -13.28
CA PRO A 65 14.92 -8.41 -14.31
C PRO A 65 15.94 -8.96 -15.31
N SER A 66 16.51 -10.13 -15.05
CA SER A 66 17.68 -10.68 -15.77
C SER A 66 17.38 -12.01 -16.46
N SER A 67 18.24 -12.36 -17.42
CA SER A 67 18.32 -13.72 -17.94
C SER A 67 18.90 -14.67 -16.87
N VAL A 68 18.44 -15.92 -16.84
CA VAL A 68 19.01 -16.97 -15.96
C VAL A 68 20.49 -17.25 -16.27
N TYR A 69 20.99 -16.78 -17.39
CA TYR A 69 22.38 -16.89 -17.84
C TYR A 69 23.23 -15.65 -17.56
N ALA A 70 22.64 -14.56 -17.08
CA ALA A 70 23.39 -13.35 -16.78
C ALA A 70 24.37 -13.59 -15.63
N ASP A 71 25.54 -12.94 -15.68
CA ASP A 71 26.51 -12.98 -14.59
C ASP A 71 25.90 -12.43 -13.31
N GLY A 72 25.94 -13.21 -12.23
CA GLY A 72 25.33 -12.83 -10.95
C GLY A 72 23.83 -13.06 -10.87
N ALA A 73 23.20 -13.64 -11.90
CA ALA A 73 21.78 -13.96 -11.86
C ALA A 73 21.45 -14.93 -10.71
N PRO A 74 20.36 -14.69 -9.97
CA PRO A 74 19.93 -15.59 -8.90
C PRO A 74 19.66 -17.00 -9.44
N LYS A 75 20.19 -18.02 -8.76
CA LYS A 75 20.05 -19.43 -9.16
C LYS A 75 19.11 -20.16 -8.23
N GLY A 76 18.47 -21.21 -8.76
CA GLY A 76 17.68 -22.11 -7.95
C GLY A 76 18.56 -23.03 -7.10
N ASP A 77 18.09 -23.32 -5.89
CA ASP A 77 18.66 -24.37 -5.06
C ASP A 77 17.84 -25.66 -5.23
N LYS A 78 18.50 -26.73 -5.68
CA LYS A 78 17.84 -28.02 -5.91
C LYS A 78 17.16 -28.56 -4.65
N ALA A 79 17.75 -28.29 -3.46
CA ALA A 79 17.20 -28.69 -2.18
C ALA A 79 15.81 -28.09 -1.92
N LEU A 80 15.53 -26.89 -2.45
CA LEU A 80 14.21 -26.27 -2.33
C LEU A 80 13.14 -27.07 -3.09
N PHE A 81 13.44 -27.54 -4.30
CA PHE A 81 12.52 -28.31 -5.13
C PHE A 81 12.36 -29.77 -4.67
N GLU A 82 13.29 -30.26 -3.85
CA GLU A 82 13.26 -31.60 -3.25
C GLU A 82 12.64 -31.60 -1.84
N ALA A 83 12.31 -30.44 -1.28
CA ALA A 83 11.78 -30.30 0.08
C ALA A 83 10.33 -30.77 0.26
N GLY A 84 9.62 -31.13 -0.82
CA GLY A 84 8.23 -31.58 -0.75
C GLY A 84 7.21 -30.46 -0.51
N VAL A 85 7.62 -29.19 -0.58
CA VAL A 85 6.74 -28.02 -0.53
C VAL A 85 6.23 -27.73 -1.95
N PRO A 86 4.93 -27.45 -2.15
CA PRO A 86 4.41 -27.02 -3.44
C PRO A 86 5.09 -25.74 -3.93
N ILE A 87 5.55 -25.70 -5.20
CA ILE A 87 6.25 -24.53 -5.75
C ILE A 87 5.65 -24.12 -7.10
N PHE A 88 5.37 -22.82 -7.23
CA PHE A 88 4.89 -22.18 -8.45
C PHE A 88 5.91 -21.18 -8.98
N GLY A 89 6.37 -21.35 -10.22
CA GLY A 89 7.30 -20.43 -10.88
C GLY A 89 6.59 -19.47 -11.84
N ILE A 90 6.92 -18.19 -11.78
CA ILE A 90 6.41 -17.14 -12.66
C ILE A 90 7.57 -16.55 -13.45
N CYS A 91 7.48 -16.53 -14.77
CA CYS A 91 8.45 -15.91 -15.69
C CYS A 91 9.90 -16.34 -15.38
N TYR A 92 10.69 -15.49 -14.71
CA TYR A 92 12.04 -15.84 -14.29
C TYR A 92 12.06 -17.04 -13.33
N GLY A 93 11.18 -17.08 -12.33
CA GLY A 93 11.06 -18.19 -11.39
C GLY A 93 10.70 -19.52 -12.07
N PHE A 94 9.91 -19.46 -13.14
CA PHE A 94 9.61 -20.62 -14.00
C PHE A 94 10.85 -21.12 -14.75
N GLN A 95 11.67 -20.22 -15.30
CA GLN A 95 12.93 -20.54 -15.96
C GLN A 95 13.97 -21.10 -14.98
N VAL A 96 14.07 -20.52 -13.77
CA VAL A 96 14.93 -21.02 -12.69
C VAL A 96 14.55 -22.46 -12.30
N MET A 97 13.24 -22.73 -12.15
CA MET A 97 12.75 -24.09 -11.88
C MET A 97 13.13 -25.05 -13.00
N ALA A 98 12.87 -24.68 -14.26
CA ALA A 98 13.20 -25.50 -15.42
C ALA A 98 14.71 -25.85 -15.46
N GLN A 99 15.57 -24.83 -15.35
CA GLN A 99 17.03 -24.99 -15.39
C GLN A 99 17.55 -25.84 -14.24
N THR A 100 17.06 -25.62 -13.02
CA THR A 100 17.53 -26.34 -11.82
C THR A 100 17.16 -27.82 -11.84
N LEU A 101 16.02 -28.16 -12.46
CA LEU A 101 15.51 -29.51 -12.56
C LEU A 101 15.92 -30.26 -13.84
N GLY A 102 16.79 -29.66 -14.66
CA GLY A 102 17.37 -30.29 -15.84
C GLY A 102 16.63 -30.03 -17.16
N GLY A 103 15.67 -29.13 -17.18
CA GLY A 103 15.09 -28.59 -18.40
C GLY A 103 16.03 -27.61 -19.10
N THR A 104 15.65 -27.19 -20.31
CA THR A 104 16.45 -26.28 -21.14
C THR A 104 15.79 -24.92 -21.25
N VAL A 105 16.54 -23.86 -20.91
CA VAL A 105 16.18 -22.47 -21.17
C VAL A 105 17.09 -21.93 -22.26
N ALA A 106 16.58 -21.23 -23.25
CA ALA A 106 17.37 -20.72 -24.37
C ALA A 106 16.81 -19.41 -24.93
N GLN A 107 17.67 -18.68 -25.63
CA GLN A 107 17.26 -17.56 -26.45
C GLN A 107 16.76 -18.09 -27.80
N THR A 108 15.46 -18.06 -28.03
CA THR A 108 14.83 -18.57 -29.25
C THR A 108 14.88 -17.57 -30.42
N GLY A 109 15.34 -16.36 -30.16
CA GLY A 109 15.33 -15.25 -31.14
C GLY A 109 13.98 -14.53 -31.23
N LEU A 110 12.92 -15.10 -30.70
CA LEU A 110 11.61 -14.46 -30.52
C LEU A 110 11.49 -14.00 -29.07
N ARG A 111 11.36 -12.69 -28.91
CA ARG A 111 11.08 -12.07 -27.60
C ARG A 111 9.60 -11.78 -27.52
N GLU A 112 9.02 -11.96 -26.37
CA GLU A 112 7.61 -11.66 -26.13
C GLU A 112 7.47 -10.59 -25.04
N TYR A 113 6.93 -9.43 -25.41
CA TYR A 113 6.65 -8.33 -24.53
C TYR A 113 5.23 -7.82 -24.79
N GLY A 114 4.38 -7.83 -23.76
CA GLY A 114 2.99 -7.42 -23.85
C GLY A 114 2.02 -8.58 -24.05
N ALA A 115 0.86 -8.27 -24.61
CA ALA A 115 -0.23 -9.21 -24.82
C ALA A 115 0.13 -10.27 -25.87
N THR A 116 -0.05 -11.54 -25.50
CA THR A 116 0.26 -12.70 -26.35
C THR A 116 -0.80 -13.78 -26.14
N ASP A 117 -1.17 -14.51 -27.18
CA ASP A 117 -2.09 -15.63 -27.07
C ASP A 117 -1.33 -16.89 -26.65
N ALA A 118 -1.70 -17.43 -25.49
CA ALA A 118 -1.26 -18.75 -25.03
C ALA A 118 -2.27 -19.82 -25.40
N VAL A 119 -1.79 -20.91 -26.03
CA VAL A 119 -2.61 -22.05 -26.40
C VAL A 119 -2.40 -23.18 -25.39
N VAL A 120 -3.47 -23.57 -24.71
CA VAL A 120 -3.50 -24.70 -23.77
C VAL A 120 -3.47 -26.01 -24.55
N CYS A 121 -2.52 -26.88 -24.22
CA CYS A 121 -2.27 -28.15 -24.90
C CYS A 121 -2.83 -29.38 -24.15
N ALA A 122 -3.08 -29.24 -22.84
CA ALA A 122 -3.51 -30.31 -21.95
C ALA A 122 -4.99 -30.09 -21.55
N GLU A 123 -5.87 -30.99 -21.95
CA GLU A 123 -7.34 -30.86 -21.74
C GLU A 123 -7.79 -31.15 -20.29
N ASN A 124 -6.99 -31.84 -19.48
CA ASN A 124 -7.37 -32.34 -18.15
C ASN A 124 -6.43 -31.92 -17.01
N SER A 125 -5.69 -30.83 -17.17
CA SER A 125 -4.81 -30.34 -16.11
C SER A 125 -5.59 -29.71 -14.98
N SER A 126 -5.33 -30.10 -13.73
CA SER A 126 -5.87 -29.45 -12.53
C SER A 126 -5.42 -28.00 -12.43
N PHE A 127 -4.27 -27.66 -13.04
CA PHE A 127 -3.64 -26.35 -12.98
C PHE A 127 -4.29 -25.30 -13.90
N LEU A 128 -4.73 -25.67 -15.12
CA LEU A 128 -5.40 -24.74 -16.06
C LEU A 128 -6.90 -25.03 -16.23
N THR A 129 -7.50 -25.76 -15.29
CA THR A 129 -8.94 -26.03 -15.35
C THR A 129 -9.74 -24.73 -15.28
N GLY A 130 -10.85 -24.65 -16.05
CA GLY A 130 -11.69 -23.45 -16.11
C GLY A 130 -11.12 -22.29 -16.94
N THR A 131 -9.94 -22.46 -17.57
CA THR A 131 -9.43 -21.49 -18.54
C THR A 131 -9.77 -21.93 -19.98
N PRO A 132 -9.93 -21.00 -20.94
CA PRO A 132 -10.18 -21.34 -22.33
C PRO A 132 -8.92 -21.94 -23.00
N THR A 133 -9.12 -22.69 -24.10
CA THR A 133 -8.03 -23.28 -24.88
C THR A 133 -7.05 -22.23 -25.42
N THR A 134 -7.54 -21.03 -25.73
CA THR A 134 -6.69 -19.88 -26.09
C THR A 134 -7.02 -18.73 -25.16
N GLN A 135 -6.02 -18.17 -24.51
CA GLN A 135 -6.19 -17.06 -23.58
C GLN A 135 -5.12 -15.99 -23.80
N ASN A 136 -5.51 -14.73 -23.63
CA ASN A 136 -4.59 -13.64 -23.67
C ASN A 136 -3.80 -13.57 -22.36
N VAL A 137 -2.47 -13.53 -22.47
CA VAL A 137 -1.54 -13.50 -21.33
C VAL A 137 -0.52 -12.39 -21.52
N TRP A 138 0.00 -11.85 -20.42
CA TRP A 138 1.02 -10.82 -20.45
C TRP A 138 2.41 -11.42 -20.35
N MET A 139 3.20 -11.24 -21.40
CA MET A 139 4.57 -11.71 -21.51
C MET A 139 5.58 -10.57 -21.25
N SER A 140 6.72 -10.94 -20.66
CA SER A 140 7.86 -10.03 -20.48
C SER A 140 9.17 -10.82 -20.41
N HIS A 141 9.58 -11.43 -21.52
CA HIS A 141 10.78 -12.27 -21.52
C HIS A 141 11.55 -12.24 -22.83
N GLY A 142 12.87 -12.46 -22.74
CA GLY A 142 13.77 -12.66 -23.89
C GLY A 142 14.26 -14.12 -24.00
N ASP A 143 14.35 -14.82 -22.87
CA ASP A 143 14.68 -16.24 -22.78
C ASP A 143 13.41 -17.05 -22.58
N SER A 144 13.36 -18.29 -23.08
CA SER A 144 12.19 -19.17 -22.98
C SER A 144 12.61 -20.58 -22.58
N VAL A 145 11.74 -21.28 -21.89
CA VAL A 145 11.89 -22.72 -21.68
C VAL A 145 11.60 -23.41 -23.00
N THR A 146 12.58 -24.15 -23.52
CA THR A 146 12.46 -24.90 -24.77
C THR A 146 12.20 -26.39 -24.54
N GLU A 147 12.66 -26.93 -23.41
CA GLU A 147 12.42 -28.32 -22.98
C GLU A 147 12.05 -28.31 -21.50
N ALA A 148 10.91 -28.93 -21.18
CA ALA A 148 10.49 -29.14 -19.79
C ALA A 148 11.42 -30.16 -19.10
N PRO A 149 11.59 -30.05 -17.76
CA PRO A 149 12.31 -31.08 -17.01
C PRO A 149 11.62 -32.45 -17.11
N GLU A 150 12.38 -33.52 -16.89
CA GLU A 150 11.84 -34.89 -16.90
C GLU A 150 10.70 -35.05 -15.86
N GLY A 151 9.60 -35.64 -16.31
CA GLY A 151 8.41 -35.89 -15.49
C GLY A 151 7.40 -34.74 -15.46
N PHE A 152 7.70 -33.61 -16.12
CA PHE A 152 6.73 -32.49 -16.22
C PHE A 152 5.88 -32.62 -17.50
N GLU A 153 4.58 -32.37 -17.34
CA GLU A 153 3.63 -32.21 -18.44
C GLU A 153 3.63 -30.79 -18.96
N VAL A 154 3.77 -30.61 -20.27
CA VAL A 154 3.65 -29.27 -20.90
C VAL A 154 2.20 -28.95 -21.10
N LEU A 155 1.75 -27.82 -20.51
CA LEU A 155 0.36 -27.43 -20.47
C LEU A 155 -0.02 -26.36 -21.48
N ALA A 156 0.90 -25.46 -21.85
CA ALA A 156 0.64 -24.38 -22.78
C ALA A 156 1.86 -24.00 -23.61
N LYS A 157 1.58 -23.36 -24.76
CA LYS A 157 2.58 -22.86 -25.73
C LYS A 157 2.19 -21.47 -26.20
N THR A 158 3.20 -20.68 -26.60
CA THR A 158 3.03 -19.41 -27.31
C THR A 158 3.92 -19.39 -28.55
N PRO A 159 3.80 -18.38 -29.44
CA PRO A 159 4.69 -18.26 -30.59
C PRO A 159 6.18 -18.20 -30.22
N GLY A 160 6.55 -17.57 -29.10
CA GLY A 160 7.93 -17.41 -28.64
C GLY A 160 8.39 -18.43 -27.62
N ALA A 161 7.47 -19.19 -27.01
CA ALA A 161 7.77 -20.19 -25.98
C ALA A 161 7.11 -21.53 -26.30
N SER A 162 7.89 -22.52 -26.71
CA SER A 162 7.42 -23.90 -26.96
C SER A 162 6.93 -24.59 -25.68
N VAL A 163 7.40 -24.14 -24.52
CA VAL A 163 6.94 -24.52 -23.19
C VAL A 163 6.59 -23.24 -22.43
N ALA A 164 5.33 -22.83 -22.47
CA ALA A 164 4.86 -21.64 -21.79
C ALA A 164 4.24 -21.93 -20.41
N ALA A 165 3.86 -23.19 -20.16
CA ALA A 165 3.47 -23.68 -18.84
C ALA A 165 3.78 -25.17 -18.72
N PHE A 166 4.13 -25.61 -17.51
CA PHE A 166 4.28 -27.03 -17.19
C PHE A 166 3.87 -27.32 -15.75
N VAL A 167 3.60 -28.60 -15.47
CA VAL A 167 3.30 -29.08 -14.12
C VAL A 167 3.85 -30.51 -13.90
N ASP A 168 4.30 -30.75 -12.68
CA ASP A 168 4.42 -32.12 -12.12
C ASP A 168 3.51 -32.18 -10.89
N GLU A 169 2.31 -32.72 -11.07
CA GLU A 169 1.32 -32.83 -10.01
C GLU A 169 1.76 -33.72 -8.85
N SER A 170 2.58 -34.74 -9.14
CA SER A 170 3.08 -35.67 -8.13
C SER A 170 4.03 -35.00 -7.14
N ARG A 171 4.87 -34.10 -7.60
CA ARG A 171 5.79 -33.31 -6.80
C ARG A 171 5.19 -31.96 -6.39
N LYS A 172 4.01 -31.59 -6.92
CA LYS A 172 3.34 -30.30 -6.72
C LYS A 172 4.20 -29.11 -7.18
N LEU A 173 4.88 -29.30 -8.30
CA LEU A 173 5.73 -28.28 -8.92
C LEU A 173 5.10 -27.84 -10.24
N GLY A 174 5.03 -26.54 -10.48
CA GLY A 174 4.50 -26.03 -11.73
C GLY A 174 4.81 -24.57 -11.94
N GLY A 175 4.46 -24.05 -13.11
CA GLY A 175 4.67 -22.65 -13.39
C GLY A 175 4.28 -22.23 -14.79
N VAL A 176 4.43 -20.95 -15.03
CA VAL A 176 4.07 -20.27 -16.27
C VAL A 176 5.14 -19.26 -16.69
N GLN A 177 5.33 -19.12 -18.01
CA GLN A 177 6.24 -18.12 -18.57
C GLN A 177 5.67 -16.69 -18.51
N TRP A 178 4.34 -16.56 -18.52
CA TRP A 178 3.65 -15.26 -18.43
C TRP A 178 3.53 -14.76 -17.00
N HIS A 179 2.99 -13.55 -16.85
CA HIS A 179 2.68 -12.91 -15.58
C HIS A 179 1.19 -13.07 -15.23
N PRO A 180 0.80 -14.09 -14.44
CA PRO A 180 -0.61 -14.30 -14.05
C PRO A 180 -1.11 -13.25 -13.06
N GLU A 181 -0.21 -12.58 -12.34
CA GLU A 181 -0.51 -11.58 -11.33
C GLU A 181 -1.02 -10.27 -11.90
N VAL A 182 -0.69 -9.94 -13.16
CA VAL A 182 -1.09 -8.67 -13.76
C VAL A 182 -2.48 -8.75 -14.40
N LYS A 183 -3.21 -7.64 -14.37
CA LYS A 183 -4.58 -7.51 -14.89
C LYS A 183 -4.72 -7.86 -16.39
N HIS A 184 -3.62 -7.76 -17.14
CA HIS A 184 -3.59 -8.02 -18.58
C HIS A 184 -3.52 -9.52 -18.93
N SER A 185 -3.42 -10.41 -17.94
CA SER A 185 -3.57 -11.86 -18.10
C SER A 185 -5.00 -12.23 -17.69
N ASP A 186 -5.88 -12.43 -18.69
CA ASP A 186 -7.33 -12.54 -18.48
C ASP A 186 -7.74 -13.61 -17.44
N TYR A 187 -7.03 -14.74 -17.41
CA TYR A 187 -7.28 -15.87 -16.50
C TYR A 187 -6.12 -16.09 -15.52
N GLY A 188 -5.30 -15.06 -15.28
CA GLY A 188 -4.13 -15.17 -14.43
C GLY A 188 -4.47 -15.57 -12.99
N GLN A 189 -5.49 -14.91 -12.41
CA GLN A 189 -5.97 -15.23 -11.05
C GLN A 189 -6.50 -16.67 -10.96
N VAL A 190 -7.23 -17.15 -11.98
CA VAL A 190 -7.75 -18.53 -12.03
C VAL A 190 -6.61 -19.54 -12.03
N ALA A 191 -5.54 -19.31 -12.81
CA ALA A 191 -4.38 -20.18 -12.84
C ALA A 191 -3.65 -20.24 -11.49
N LEU A 192 -3.49 -19.08 -10.83
CA LEU A 192 -2.90 -19.00 -9.50
C LEU A 192 -3.76 -19.73 -8.44
N GLU A 193 -5.07 -19.52 -8.44
CA GLU A 193 -6.01 -20.21 -7.54
C GLU A 193 -6.02 -21.71 -7.77
N ASN A 194 -6.00 -22.18 -9.03
CA ASN A 194 -5.90 -23.59 -9.36
C ASN A 194 -4.62 -24.22 -8.79
N PHE A 195 -3.48 -23.53 -8.92
CA PHE A 195 -2.26 -24.01 -8.28
C PHE A 195 -2.43 -24.11 -6.76
N LEU A 196 -2.91 -23.06 -6.12
CA LEU A 196 -3.05 -23.01 -4.66
C LEU A 196 -4.05 -24.07 -4.14
N TYR A 197 -5.20 -24.21 -4.79
CA TYR A 197 -6.26 -25.09 -4.29
C TYR A 197 -6.13 -26.53 -4.79
N ASN A 198 -5.91 -26.71 -6.10
CA ASN A 198 -5.96 -28.03 -6.73
C ASN A 198 -4.60 -28.76 -6.66
N VAL A 199 -3.48 -28.04 -6.88
CA VAL A 199 -2.14 -28.63 -6.86
C VAL A 199 -1.55 -28.65 -5.46
N ALA A 200 -1.52 -27.50 -4.78
CA ALA A 200 -0.99 -27.39 -3.43
C ALA A 200 -1.95 -27.94 -2.36
N GLY A 201 -3.25 -27.96 -2.63
CA GLY A 201 -4.28 -28.50 -1.72
C GLY A 201 -4.62 -27.55 -0.57
N LEU A 202 -4.39 -26.25 -0.74
CA LEU A 202 -4.65 -25.23 0.27
C LEU A 202 -6.14 -24.87 0.33
N LYS A 203 -6.56 -24.31 1.45
CA LYS A 203 -7.93 -23.81 1.66
C LYS A 203 -7.88 -22.33 1.99
N PRO A 204 -8.86 -21.53 1.52
CA PRO A 204 -8.94 -20.12 1.86
C PRO A 204 -9.28 -19.95 3.35
N THR A 205 -8.33 -19.43 4.13
CA THR A 205 -8.47 -19.14 5.58
C THR A 205 -8.24 -17.66 5.87
N TRP A 206 -7.57 -16.96 4.97
CA TRP A 206 -7.29 -15.54 5.09
C TRP A 206 -8.53 -14.71 4.72
N SER A 207 -9.33 -14.38 5.72
CA SER A 207 -10.55 -13.57 5.59
C SER A 207 -10.52 -12.40 6.55
N THR A 208 -11.24 -11.32 6.23
CA THR A 208 -11.31 -10.11 7.06
C THR A 208 -11.67 -10.43 8.52
N ASN A 209 -12.64 -11.31 8.75
CA ASN A 209 -13.07 -11.69 10.10
C ASN A 209 -11.98 -12.45 10.85
N ASN A 210 -11.33 -13.41 10.21
CA ASN A 210 -10.25 -14.17 10.84
C ASN A 210 -9.07 -13.25 11.19
N ILE A 211 -8.72 -12.32 10.29
CA ILE A 211 -7.68 -11.32 10.53
C ILE A 211 -8.03 -10.46 11.75
N ILE A 212 -9.27 -9.96 11.85
CA ILE A 212 -9.70 -9.15 12.99
C ILE A 212 -9.59 -9.95 14.30
N GLU A 213 -10.07 -11.19 14.32
CA GLU A 213 -10.03 -12.05 15.52
C GLU A 213 -8.59 -12.33 15.95
N GLU A 214 -7.72 -12.66 15.01
CA GLU A 214 -6.29 -12.89 15.27
C GLU A 214 -5.59 -11.63 15.81
N GLN A 215 -5.78 -10.48 15.15
CA GLN A 215 -5.16 -9.23 15.59
C GLN A 215 -5.67 -8.80 16.96
N VAL A 216 -6.96 -8.93 17.23
CA VAL A 216 -7.55 -8.64 18.54
C VAL A 216 -6.95 -9.53 19.62
N ALA A 217 -6.73 -10.83 19.36
CA ALA A 217 -6.10 -11.74 20.31
C ALA A 217 -4.65 -11.34 20.61
N LYS A 218 -3.84 -11.06 19.57
CA LYS A 218 -2.44 -10.60 19.70
C LYS A 218 -2.33 -9.28 20.48
N ILE A 219 -3.19 -8.31 20.17
CA ILE A 219 -3.22 -7.02 20.87
C ILE A 219 -3.54 -7.22 22.35
N ARG A 220 -4.54 -8.06 22.68
CA ARG A 220 -4.89 -8.35 24.08
C ARG A 220 -3.75 -8.99 24.85
N GLU A 221 -3.03 -9.91 24.23
CA GLU A 221 -1.86 -10.55 24.83
C GLU A 221 -0.73 -9.54 25.06
N GLN A 222 -0.43 -8.70 24.05
CA GLN A 222 0.64 -7.72 24.14
C GLN A 222 0.33 -6.59 25.12
N VAL A 223 -0.89 -6.05 25.10
CA VAL A 223 -1.29 -4.91 25.94
C VAL A 223 -1.54 -5.35 27.40
N GLY A 224 -2.14 -6.51 27.60
CA GLY A 224 -2.48 -6.99 28.95
C GLY A 224 -3.35 -5.98 29.70
N ASN A 225 -2.83 -5.49 30.85
CA ASN A 225 -3.50 -4.49 31.68
C ASN A 225 -2.92 -3.07 31.49
N ASP A 226 -1.91 -2.90 30.63
CA ASP A 226 -1.25 -1.61 30.42
C ASP A 226 -2.15 -0.65 29.62
N ARG A 227 -1.86 0.63 29.71
CA ARG A 227 -2.51 1.66 28.89
C ARG A 227 -1.75 1.85 27.58
N VAL A 228 -2.49 2.09 26.51
CA VAL A 228 -1.94 2.25 25.17
C VAL A 228 -2.36 3.59 24.57
N ILE A 229 -1.46 4.25 23.87
CA ILE A 229 -1.73 5.51 23.18
C ILE A 229 -1.63 5.36 21.67
N CYS A 230 -2.35 6.18 20.93
CA CYS A 230 -2.35 6.22 19.47
C CYS A 230 -2.34 7.65 18.95
N ALA A 231 -1.44 7.94 18.01
CA ALA A 231 -1.51 9.18 17.24
C ALA A 231 -2.43 9.01 16.05
N LEU A 232 -3.53 9.76 16.00
CA LEU A 232 -4.42 9.81 14.86
C LEU A 232 -3.95 10.90 13.89
N SER A 233 -3.68 10.50 12.65
CA SER A 233 -3.37 11.45 11.56
C SER A 233 -4.62 11.84 10.75
N GLY A 234 -5.80 11.30 11.10
CA GLY A 234 -7.01 11.40 10.29
C GLY A 234 -6.99 10.53 9.03
N GLY A 235 -5.91 9.78 8.78
CA GLY A 235 -5.80 8.82 7.69
C GLY A 235 -6.43 7.47 8.04
N VAL A 236 -6.72 6.65 7.00
CA VAL A 236 -7.35 5.34 7.17
C VAL A 236 -6.52 4.40 8.05
N ASP A 237 -5.18 4.40 7.90
CA ASP A 237 -4.30 3.43 8.56
C ASP A 237 -4.30 3.65 10.09
N SER A 238 -4.09 4.88 10.56
CA SER A 238 -4.15 5.20 11.99
C SER A 238 -5.55 4.98 12.58
N SER A 239 -6.61 5.27 11.81
CA SER A 239 -7.98 5.10 12.26
C SER A 239 -8.36 3.61 12.40
N VAL A 240 -7.96 2.76 11.44
CA VAL A 240 -8.21 1.32 11.51
C VAL A 240 -7.36 0.66 12.59
N ALA A 241 -6.09 1.07 12.75
CA ALA A 241 -5.23 0.60 13.84
C ALA A 241 -5.85 0.91 15.21
N ALA A 242 -6.30 2.15 15.42
CA ALA A 242 -6.98 2.55 16.65
C ALA A 242 -8.29 1.78 16.88
N ALA A 243 -9.08 1.54 15.83
CA ALA A 243 -10.32 0.76 15.92
C ALA A 243 -10.07 -0.70 16.32
N LEU A 244 -9.03 -1.35 15.77
CA LEU A 244 -8.62 -2.71 16.16
C LEU A 244 -8.18 -2.77 17.61
N VAL A 245 -7.35 -1.82 18.04
CA VAL A 245 -6.87 -1.74 19.42
C VAL A 245 -8.04 -1.47 20.37
N HIS A 246 -8.95 -0.55 20.03
CA HIS A 246 -10.14 -0.27 20.83
C HIS A 246 -11.04 -1.52 20.97
N LYS A 247 -11.25 -2.26 19.87
CA LYS A 247 -11.98 -3.54 19.91
C LYS A 247 -11.32 -4.58 20.83
N ALA A 248 -10.00 -4.55 20.92
CA ALA A 248 -9.24 -5.47 21.76
C ALA A 248 -9.28 -5.09 23.25
N VAL A 249 -9.00 -3.82 23.59
CA VAL A 249 -8.70 -3.37 24.95
C VAL A 249 -9.60 -2.23 25.46
N GLY A 250 -10.53 -1.73 24.66
CA GLY A 250 -11.52 -0.73 25.05
C GLY A 250 -10.90 0.56 25.59
N ASP A 251 -11.29 0.95 26.81
CA ASP A 251 -10.91 2.21 27.46
C ASP A 251 -9.43 2.30 27.86
N GLN A 252 -8.64 1.25 27.72
CA GLN A 252 -7.18 1.31 27.89
C GLN A 252 -6.52 2.14 26.78
N LEU A 253 -7.19 2.31 25.61
CA LEU A 253 -6.72 3.14 24.50
C LEU A 253 -7.09 4.63 24.71
N THR A 254 -6.10 5.50 24.54
CA THR A 254 -6.30 6.95 24.39
C THR A 254 -5.67 7.42 23.09
N CYS A 255 -6.43 8.08 22.25
CA CYS A 255 -5.95 8.64 20.99
C CYS A 255 -5.67 10.14 21.11
N PHE A 256 -4.61 10.60 20.43
CA PHE A 256 -4.31 12.02 20.24
C PHE A 256 -4.50 12.40 18.79
N PHE A 257 -5.17 13.51 18.55
CA PHE A 257 -5.24 14.13 17.24
C PHE A 257 -4.60 15.52 17.33
N ILE A 258 -3.54 15.73 16.53
CA ILE A 258 -2.82 17.01 16.50
C ILE A 258 -3.34 17.82 15.32
N ASP A 259 -4.03 18.91 15.62
CA ASP A 259 -4.37 19.90 14.61
C ASP A 259 -3.19 20.84 14.40
N HIS A 260 -2.42 20.59 13.36
CA HIS A 260 -1.24 21.37 12.99
C HIS A 260 -1.59 22.58 12.10
N GLY A 261 -2.88 22.89 11.89
CA GLY A 261 -3.32 24.02 11.06
C GLY A 261 -3.16 23.84 9.56
N LEU A 262 -2.53 22.73 9.10
CA LEU A 262 -2.31 22.43 7.67
C LEU A 262 -3.34 21.41 7.14
N LEU A 263 -4.41 21.19 7.89
CA LEU A 263 -5.50 20.29 7.53
C LEU A 263 -6.37 20.87 6.41
N ARG A 264 -7.07 20.00 5.68
CA ARG A 264 -8.17 20.38 4.79
C ARG A 264 -9.37 20.91 5.57
N GLU A 265 -10.27 21.58 4.89
CA GLU A 265 -11.55 21.97 5.46
C GLU A 265 -12.37 20.76 5.92
N GLY A 266 -12.86 20.81 7.17
CA GLY A 266 -13.70 19.78 7.78
C GLY A 266 -12.96 18.55 8.30
N GLU A 267 -11.63 18.45 8.19
CA GLU A 267 -10.89 17.26 8.66
C GLU A 267 -10.87 17.11 10.17
N ARG A 268 -10.74 18.22 10.89
CA ARG A 268 -10.79 18.22 12.36
C ARG A 268 -12.13 17.70 12.87
N GLU A 269 -13.22 18.27 12.35
CA GLU A 269 -14.58 17.87 12.69
C GLU A 269 -14.85 16.40 12.34
N GLN A 270 -14.31 15.94 11.22
CA GLN A 270 -14.44 14.54 10.80
C GLN A 270 -13.81 13.58 11.82
N VAL A 271 -12.66 13.93 12.39
CA VAL A 271 -12.01 13.09 13.41
C VAL A 271 -12.75 13.20 14.74
N GLU A 272 -13.09 14.39 15.19
CA GLU A 272 -13.71 14.63 16.49
C GLU A 272 -15.16 14.14 16.57
N GLN A 273 -15.94 14.38 15.52
CA GLN A 273 -17.39 14.13 15.53
C GLN A 273 -17.75 12.81 14.82
N ASP A 274 -17.23 12.60 13.59
CA ASP A 274 -17.62 11.42 12.83
C ASP A 274 -16.93 10.15 13.36
N TYR A 275 -15.60 10.21 13.58
CA TYR A 275 -14.83 9.01 13.96
C TYR A 275 -14.93 8.72 15.46
N ALA A 276 -14.57 9.68 16.32
CA ALA A 276 -14.54 9.46 17.77
C ALA A 276 -15.91 9.08 18.32
N ALA A 277 -16.97 9.78 17.89
CA ALA A 277 -18.33 9.51 18.36
C ALA A 277 -18.89 8.19 17.82
N SER A 278 -18.63 7.85 16.53
CA SER A 278 -19.14 6.60 15.94
C SER A 278 -18.45 5.36 16.49
N MET A 279 -17.15 5.46 16.80
CA MET A 279 -16.34 4.35 17.29
C MET A 279 -16.32 4.23 18.82
N GLY A 280 -16.81 5.24 19.56
CA GLY A 280 -16.74 5.29 21.03
C GLY A 280 -15.30 5.39 21.56
N ILE A 281 -14.36 5.90 20.74
CA ILE A 281 -12.95 6.01 21.09
C ILE A 281 -12.67 7.37 21.76
N LYS A 282 -11.90 7.34 22.85
CA LYS A 282 -11.43 8.56 23.50
C LYS A 282 -10.37 9.24 22.64
N VAL A 283 -10.69 10.40 22.08
CA VAL A 283 -9.77 11.25 21.29
C VAL A 283 -9.54 12.57 22.03
N ILE A 284 -8.28 12.93 22.20
CA ILE A 284 -7.85 14.22 22.74
C ILE A 284 -7.28 15.03 21.58
N THR A 285 -7.97 16.10 21.22
CA THR A 285 -7.49 17.03 20.18
C THR A 285 -6.58 18.08 20.78
N ILE A 286 -5.45 18.32 20.14
CA ILE A 286 -4.44 19.30 20.53
C ILE A 286 -4.26 20.26 19.37
N ASP A 287 -4.59 21.54 19.60
CA ASP A 287 -4.41 22.60 18.61
C ASP A 287 -2.99 23.17 18.71
N GLU A 288 -2.18 22.89 17.72
CA GLU A 288 -0.79 23.33 17.57
C GLU A 288 -0.61 24.21 16.32
N SER A 289 -1.70 24.73 15.75
CA SER A 289 -1.70 25.46 14.48
C SER A 289 -0.72 26.65 14.47
N GLU A 290 -0.67 27.43 15.57
CA GLU A 290 0.26 28.57 15.71
C GLU A 290 1.72 28.12 15.74
N ARG A 291 2.00 27.01 16.40
CA ARG A 291 3.34 26.45 16.49
C ARG A 291 3.89 26.03 15.13
N PHE A 292 3.07 25.29 14.35
CA PHE A 292 3.47 24.86 13.02
C PHE A 292 3.62 26.03 12.05
N LEU A 293 2.70 26.99 12.07
CA LEU A 293 2.80 28.20 11.25
C LEU A 293 4.06 28.99 11.58
N SER A 294 4.37 29.19 12.86
CA SER A 294 5.59 29.89 13.28
C SER A 294 6.86 29.15 12.84
N ALA A 295 6.85 27.82 12.89
CA ALA A 295 7.99 27.00 12.45
C ALA A 295 8.19 27.04 10.92
N LEU A 296 7.18 27.41 10.15
CA LEU A 296 7.21 27.51 8.69
C LEU A 296 7.46 28.94 8.18
N GLU A 297 7.50 29.94 9.07
CA GLU A 297 7.71 31.34 8.68
C GLU A 297 9.02 31.50 7.89
N GLY A 298 8.92 32.11 6.70
CA GLY A 298 10.04 32.35 5.79
C GLY A 298 10.59 31.11 5.06
N ILE A 299 10.04 29.91 5.29
CA ILE A 299 10.49 28.68 4.63
C ILE A 299 9.72 28.48 3.33
N THR A 300 10.47 28.44 2.22
CA THR A 300 9.92 28.23 0.87
C THR A 300 10.46 26.97 0.18
N GLU A 301 11.55 26.38 0.69
CA GLU A 301 12.18 25.20 0.13
C GLU A 301 11.42 23.94 0.57
N PRO A 302 11.01 23.04 -0.36
CA PRO A 302 10.15 21.89 -0.07
C PRO A 302 10.65 20.95 1.03
N GLU A 303 11.92 20.55 0.96
CA GLU A 303 12.50 19.63 1.94
C GLU A 303 12.65 20.29 3.33
N ALA A 304 12.92 21.59 3.37
CA ALA A 304 12.98 22.33 4.63
C ALA A 304 11.59 22.41 5.29
N LYS A 305 10.50 22.61 4.51
CA LYS A 305 9.12 22.55 5.00
C LYS A 305 8.81 21.19 5.60
N ARG A 306 9.10 20.10 4.87
CA ARG A 306 8.88 18.71 5.33
C ARG A 306 9.60 18.44 6.65
N LYS A 307 10.86 18.84 6.76
CA LYS A 307 11.66 18.70 8.00
C LYS A 307 11.11 19.52 9.15
N ALA A 308 10.69 20.77 8.91
CA ALA A 308 10.09 21.63 9.94
C ALA A 308 8.78 21.03 10.47
N ILE A 309 7.88 20.61 9.56
CA ILE A 309 6.60 20.00 9.92
C ILE A 309 6.82 18.69 10.69
N GLY A 310 7.69 17.79 10.19
CA GLY A 310 8.00 16.52 10.84
C GLY A 310 8.56 16.71 12.24
N ARG A 311 9.50 17.64 12.43
CA ARG A 311 10.09 17.97 13.73
C ARG A 311 9.05 18.48 14.73
N GLU A 312 8.20 19.41 14.32
CA GLU A 312 7.18 19.96 15.22
C GLU A 312 6.10 18.91 15.54
N PHE A 313 5.78 18.02 14.60
CA PHE A 313 4.85 16.92 14.84
C PHE A 313 5.34 15.98 15.96
N ILE A 314 6.61 15.60 15.91
CA ILE A 314 7.25 14.78 16.95
C ILE A 314 7.19 15.49 18.31
N ARG A 315 7.60 16.76 18.36
CA ARG A 315 7.60 17.56 19.61
C ARG A 315 6.20 17.70 20.21
N SER A 316 5.20 18.01 19.38
CA SER A 316 3.81 18.14 19.84
C SER A 316 3.29 16.83 20.41
N PHE A 317 3.62 15.71 19.75
CA PHE A 317 3.24 14.38 20.24
C PHE A 317 3.91 14.03 21.58
N GLU A 318 5.22 14.29 21.72
CA GLU A 318 5.96 14.08 22.96
C GLU A 318 5.39 14.92 24.12
N GLU A 319 5.08 16.18 23.88
CA GLU A 319 4.50 17.07 24.89
C GLU A 319 3.11 16.60 25.33
N ALA A 320 2.27 16.20 24.36
CA ALA A 320 0.96 15.62 24.63
C ALA A 320 1.05 14.38 25.53
N GLN A 321 1.97 13.51 25.19
CA GLN A 321 2.23 12.29 25.91
C GLN A 321 2.73 12.55 27.33
N ARG A 322 3.75 13.42 27.52
CA ARG A 322 4.25 13.82 28.85
C ARG A 322 3.14 14.39 29.72
N LYS A 323 2.25 15.21 29.11
CA LYS A 323 1.11 15.78 29.81
C LYS A 323 0.14 14.71 30.28
N LEU A 324 -0.19 13.73 29.41
CA LEU A 324 -1.06 12.61 29.78
C LEU A 324 -0.48 11.77 30.91
N ILE A 325 0.82 11.44 30.85
CA ILE A 325 1.51 10.71 31.90
C ILE A 325 1.49 11.48 33.23
N ALA A 326 1.74 12.80 33.19
CA ALA A 326 1.72 13.64 34.37
C ALA A 326 0.32 13.77 34.99
N GLU A 327 -0.73 13.89 34.15
CA GLU A 327 -2.12 13.97 34.60
C GLU A 327 -2.65 12.64 35.18
N ALA A 328 -2.15 11.52 34.67
CA ALA A 328 -2.54 10.19 35.15
C ALA A 328 -1.89 9.80 36.51
N GLY A 329 -0.91 10.56 37.01
CA GLY A 329 -0.25 10.28 38.29
C GLY A 329 0.42 8.90 38.35
N GLU A 330 0.14 8.10 39.43
CA GLU A 330 0.69 6.74 39.57
C GLU A 330 0.20 5.80 38.45
N GLU A 331 -1.03 5.98 37.95
CA GLU A 331 -1.57 5.25 36.79
C GLU A 331 -0.88 5.60 35.46
N GLY A 332 -0.20 6.75 35.38
CA GLY A 332 0.56 7.19 34.21
C GLY A 332 1.83 6.37 33.94
N ALA A 333 2.35 5.72 34.97
CA ALA A 333 3.53 4.83 34.85
C ALA A 333 3.26 3.58 33.99
N ASP A 334 1.98 3.25 33.74
CA ASP A 334 1.56 2.09 32.96
C ASP A 334 1.39 2.39 31.46
N ILE A 335 1.68 3.64 31.02
CA ILE A 335 1.62 4.00 29.60
C ILE A 335 2.97 3.69 28.92
N LYS A 336 3.11 2.48 28.42
CA LYS A 336 4.35 1.97 27.80
C LYS A 336 4.19 1.60 26.34
N LEU A 337 2.97 1.63 25.80
CA LEU A 337 2.62 1.10 24.50
C LEU A 337 2.13 2.21 23.55
N LEU A 338 2.66 2.21 22.33
CA LEU A 338 2.31 3.15 21.26
C LEU A 338 1.78 2.40 20.05
N VAL A 339 0.57 2.72 19.60
CA VAL A 339 -0.01 2.17 18.36
C VAL A 339 0.60 2.86 17.16
N GLN A 340 1.09 2.05 16.22
CA GLN A 340 1.60 2.52 14.94
C GLN A 340 0.89 1.82 13.79
N GLY A 341 0.48 2.59 12.78
CA GLY A 341 -0.22 2.10 11.59
C GLY A 341 0.74 1.67 10.47
N THR A 342 1.84 0.97 10.78
CA THR A 342 2.78 0.42 9.80
C THR A 342 2.09 -0.62 8.94
N LEU A 343 2.25 -0.55 7.61
CA LEU A 343 1.70 -1.49 6.66
C LEU A 343 2.76 -2.49 6.18
N TYR A 344 2.31 -3.61 5.59
CA TYR A 344 3.20 -4.64 5.07
C TYR A 344 4.17 -4.14 3.99
N PRO A 345 3.76 -3.31 3.00
CA PRO A 345 4.70 -2.72 2.06
C PRO A 345 5.83 -1.91 2.71
N ASP A 346 5.53 -1.14 3.77
CA ASP A 346 6.54 -0.35 4.51
C ASP A 346 7.61 -1.27 5.13
N VAL A 347 7.19 -2.45 5.62
CA VAL A 347 8.08 -3.46 6.19
C VAL A 347 9.00 -4.07 5.13
N VAL A 348 8.45 -4.39 3.96
CA VAL A 348 9.21 -4.98 2.84
C VAL A 348 10.24 -3.98 2.31
N GLU A 349 9.85 -2.71 2.11
CA GLU A 349 10.73 -1.64 1.62
C GLU A 349 11.86 -1.31 2.61
N SER A 350 11.60 -1.41 3.91
CA SER A 350 12.63 -1.18 4.95
C SER A 350 13.64 -2.31 5.09
N GLY A 351 13.52 -3.38 4.32
CA GLY A 351 14.51 -4.46 4.26
C GLY A 351 14.34 -5.56 5.31
N GLY A 352 13.11 -5.80 5.76
CA GLY A 352 12.57 -6.97 6.49
C GLY A 352 13.52 -7.97 7.18
N GLY A 353 14.56 -7.50 7.87
CA GLY A 353 15.51 -8.34 8.61
C GLY A 353 15.17 -8.36 10.10
N ASP A 354 15.34 -9.52 10.72
CA ASP A 354 15.14 -9.76 12.15
C ASP A 354 15.65 -8.61 13.04
N GLY A 355 14.72 -7.90 13.69
CA GLY A 355 14.92 -7.37 15.03
C GLY A 355 15.71 -6.08 15.21
N THR A 356 15.77 -5.14 14.26
CA THR A 356 15.97 -3.71 14.58
C THR A 356 15.45 -2.87 13.42
N ALA A 357 14.29 -2.26 13.61
CA ALA A 357 13.72 -1.33 12.67
C ALA A 357 14.52 -0.04 12.64
N ASN A 358 15.51 0.06 11.76
CA ASN A 358 15.86 1.33 11.17
C ASN A 358 14.75 1.70 10.18
N ILE A 359 13.61 2.11 10.73
CA ILE A 359 12.51 2.68 9.96
C ILE A 359 13.07 3.94 9.32
N LYS A 360 13.22 3.92 7.99
CA LYS A 360 13.55 5.12 7.24
C LYS A 360 12.54 6.20 7.58
N SER A 361 13.05 7.33 8.01
CA SER A 361 12.41 8.50 8.61
C SER A 361 11.35 9.22 7.74
N HIS A 362 10.73 8.59 6.74
CA HIS A 362 9.94 9.31 5.74
C HIS A 362 8.43 9.07 5.78
N HIS A 363 7.92 8.06 6.48
CA HIS A 363 6.49 7.78 6.47
C HIS A 363 5.80 7.63 7.82
N ASN A 364 6.51 7.34 8.91
CA ASN A 364 5.92 7.29 10.25
C ASN A 364 6.93 7.75 11.29
N VAL A 365 6.53 8.67 12.16
CA VAL A 365 7.18 9.15 13.39
C VAL A 365 8.64 8.68 13.57
N GLY A 366 9.49 9.00 12.61
CA GLY A 366 10.93 8.75 12.67
C GLY A 366 11.56 9.80 13.56
N GLY A 367 11.93 9.42 14.78
CA GLY A 367 12.64 10.29 15.70
C GLY A 367 11.99 10.36 17.08
N LEU A 368 11.53 9.22 17.62
CA LEU A 368 11.31 9.14 19.07
C LEU A 368 12.66 9.43 19.75
N PRO A 369 12.68 10.34 20.76
CA PRO A 369 13.89 10.57 21.53
C PRO A 369 14.40 9.27 22.16
N ASP A 370 15.72 9.12 22.25
CA ASP A 370 16.37 7.93 22.82
C ASP A 370 15.99 7.65 24.29
N ASP A 371 15.31 8.59 24.95
CA ASP A 371 14.88 8.55 26.34
C ASP A 371 13.42 8.08 26.54
N LEU A 372 12.63 7.92 25.45
CA LEU A 372 11.26 7.40 25.49
C LEU A 372 11.21 6.01 24.81
N THR A 373 11.35 4.96 25.60
CA THR A 373 11.25 3.57 25.13
C THR A 373 9.78 3.11 25.19
N PHE A 374 9.05 3.27 24.07
CA PHE A 374 7.75 2.62 23.89
C PHE A 374 7.91 1.29 23.19
N GLU A 375 7.13 0.33 23.64
CA GLU A 375 6.87 -0.87 22.87
C GLU A 375 5.79 -0.55 21.82
N LEU A 376 6.03 -0.94 20.56
CA LEU A 376 5.13 -0.65 19.46
C LEU A 376 4.04 -1.73 19.36
N VAL A 377 2.80 -1.28 19.23
CA VAL A 377 1.65 -2.10 18.86
C VAL A 377 1.34 -1.83 17.39
N GLU A 378 1.68 -2.76 16.51
CA GLU A 378 1.59 -2.59 15.05
C GLU A 378 0.55 -3.55 14.43
N PRO A 379 -0.75 -3.31 14.62
CA PRO A 379 -1.80 -4.25 14.23
C PRO A 379 -1.96 -4.44 12.72
N LEU A 380 -1.39 -3.53 11.91
CA LEU A 380 -1.51 -3.54 10.46
C LEU A 380 -0.23 -4.01 9.75
N ARG A 381 0.82 -4.39 10.50
CA ARG A 381 2.16 -4.69 9.99
C ARG A 381 2.20 -5.80 8.93
N THR A 382 1.26 -6.70 8.96
CA THR A 382 1.15 -7.81 8.01
C THR A 382 0.14 -7.57 6.90
N LEU A 383 -0.47 -6.38 6.81
CA LEU A 383 -1.62 -6.10 5.95
C LEU A 383 -1.28 -5.16 4.81
N PHE A 384 -1.90 -5.41 3.65
CA PHE A 384 -1.94 -4.46 2.55
C PHE A 384 -3.04 -3.41 2.76
N LYS A 385 -2.96 -2.28 2.06
CA LYS A 385 -3.87 -1.14 2.26
C LYS A 385 -5.33 -1.45 1.92
N ASP A 386 -5.59 -2.31 0.97
CA ASP A 386 -6.94 -2.77 0.62
C ASP A 386 -7.53 -3.68 1.71
N GLU A 387 -6.71 -4.55 2.33
CA GLU A 387 -7.11 -5.35 3.49
C GLU A 387 -7.44 -4.45 4.69
N VAL A 388 -6.63 -3.41 4.93
CA VAL A 388 -6.89 -2.42 5.99
C VAL A 388 -8.23 -1.71 5.76
N ARG A 389 -8.54 -1.32 4.52
CA ARG A 389 -9.85 -0.73 4.20
C ARG A 389 -11.01 -1.70 4.41
N ALA A 390 -10.84 -2.98 4.03
CA ALA A 390 -11.86 -4.00 4.27
C ALA A 390 -12.10 -4.21 5.78
N ILE A 391 -11.03 -4.30 6.57
CA ILE A 391 -11.09 -4.37 8.04
C ILE A 391 -11.77 -3.13 8.62
N GLY A 392 -11.43 -1.94 8.14
CA GLY A 392 -12.06 -0.70 8.58
C GLY A 392 -13.58 -0.69 8.40
N ARG A 393 -14.07 -1.17 7.25
CA ARG A 393 -15.51 -1.31 6.99
C ARG A 393 -16.17 -2.30 7.94
N GLU A 394 -15.55 -3.46 8.14
CA GLU A 394 -16.07 -4.50 9.05
C GLU A 394 -16.09 -4.04 10.50
N LEU A 395 -15.13 -3.20 10.90
CA LEU A 395 -15.09 -2.57 12.23
C LEU A 395 -16.07 -1.41 12.39
N GLY A 396 -16.73 -0.96 11.32
CA GLY A 396 -17.66 0.17 11.33
C GLY A 396 -17.00 1.54 11.30
N VAL A 397 -15.73 1.63 10.86
CA VAL A 397 -15.08 2.92 10.62
C VAL A 397 -15.84 3.66 9.53
N PRO A 398 -16.18 4.95 9.69
CA PRO A 398 -16.97 5.71 8.71
C PRO A 398 -16.38 5.63 7.30
N GLU A 399 -17.25 5.38 6.29
CA GLU A 399 -16.81 5.22 4.89
C GLU A 399 -16.02 6.44 4.36
N LYS A 400 -16.35 7.65 4.80
CA LYS A 400 -15.60 8.87 4.48
C LYS A 400 -14.11 8.79 4.87
N ILE A 401 -13.77 7.98 5.89
CA ILE A 401 -12.40 7.77 6.34
C ILE A 401 -11.78 6.59 5.58
N VAL A 402 -12.53 5.49 5.46
CA VAL A 402 -12.04 4.26 4.80
C VAL A 402 -11.78 4.48 3.31
N ALA A 403 -12.69 5.15 2.60
CA ALA A 403 -12.57 5.46 1.17
C ALA A 403 -11.72 6.70 0.88
N ARG A 404 -11.23 7.39 1.92
CA ARG A 404 -10.46 8.62 1.77
C ARG A 404 -9.28 8.42 0.82
N GLN A 405 -9.15 9.35 -0.12
CA GLN A 405 -7.98 9.43 -0.99
C GLN A 405 -6.72 9.71 -0.15
N PRO A 406 -5.53 9.25 -0.59
CA PRO A 406 -4.28 9.56 0.07
C PRO A 406 -4.11 11.07 0.27
N PHE A 407 -3.64 11.46 1.45
CA PHE A 407 -3.30 12.83 1.77
C PHE A 407 -1.96 12.85 2.52
N PRO A 408 -1.02 13.71 2.14
CA PRO A 408 0.33 13.67 2.69
C PRO A 408 0.35 14.10 4.16
N GLY A 409 1.25 13.51 4.95
CA GLY A 409 1.43 13.86 6.37
C GLY A 409 1.68 15.34 6.62
N PRO A 410 2.49 16.06 5.80
CA PRO A 410 2.67 17.50 5.92
C PRO A 410 1.43 18.34 5.55
N GLY A 411 0.34 17.73 5.17
CA GLY A 411 -0.93 18.40 4.86
C GLY A 411 -0.83 19.34 3.67
N LEU A 412 -1.58 20.45 3.76
CA LEU A 412 -1.58 21.49 2.73
C LEU A 412 -0.26 22.27 2.65
N GLY A 413 0.63 22.14 3.64
CA GLY A 413 1.91 22.86 3.67
C GLY A 413 2.81 22.58 2.46
N ILE A 414 2.77 21.37 1.90
CA ILE A 414 3.52 20.98 0.69
C ILE A 414 2.70 21.13 -0.60
N ARG A 415 1.53 21.76 -0.51
CA ARG A 415 0.70 22.13 -1.67
C ARG A 415 0.63 23.65 -1.88
N ILE A 416 1.47 24.40 -1.14
CA ILE A 416 1.70 25.82 -1.33
C ILE A 416 3.13 26.01 -1.85
N VAL A 417 3.28 26.22 -3.15
CA VAL A 417 4.58 26.52 -3.76
C VAL A 417 4.95 27.97 -3.41
N GLY A 418 5.86 28.10 -2.44
CA GLY A 418 6.20 29.38 -1.82
C GLY A 418 6.05 29.33 -0.30
N GLU A 419 5.85 30.48 0.33
CA GLU A 419 5.72 30.61 1.77
C GLU A 419 4.34 30.14 2.27
N VAL A 420 4.34 29.35 3.35
CA VAL A 420 3.12 28.88 4.01
C VAL A 420 2.67 29.96 5.00
N THR A 421 1.67 30.73 4.60
CA THR A 421 1.02 31.75 5.47
C THR A 421 -0.42 31.35 5.74
N ARG A 422 -1.01 31.93 6.77
CA ARG A 422 -2.44 31.73 7.09
C ARG A 422 -3.34 32.08 5.90
N GLU A 423 -3.07 33.20 5.22
CA GLU A 423 -3.82 33.63 4.05
C GLU A 423 -3.70 32.66 2.88
N ASN A 424 -2.49 32.19 2.59
CA ASN A 424 -2.26 31.19 1.54
C ASN A 424 -2.94 29.85 1.86
N LEU A 425 -2.96 29.46 3.14
CA LEU A 425 -3.67 28.24 3.58
C LEU A 425 -5.18 28.37 3.42
N GLU A 426 -5.76 29.49 3.80
CA GLU A 426 -7.20 29.75 3.64
C GLU A 426 -7.59 29.71 2.15
N THR A 427 -6.80 30.36 1.30
CA THR A 427 -6.99 30.36 -0.17
C THR A 427 -6.93 28.93 -0.73
N LEU A 428 -5.90 28.16 -0.37
CA LEU A 428 -5.75 26.79 -0.86
C LEU A 428 -6.84 25.88 -0.30
N ARG A 429 -7.20 26.00 0.97
CA ARG A 429 -8.24 25.20 1.63
C ARG A 429 -9.60 25.39 0.95
N ALA A 430 -9.97 26.62 0.64
CA ALA A 430 -11.20 26.91 -0.09
C ALA A 430 -11.19 26.33 -1.51
N ALA A 431 -10.07 26.44 -2.23
CA ALA A 431 -9.94 25.84 -3.55
C ALA A 431 -9.99 24.30 -3.51
N ASP A 432 -9.32 23.65 -2.55
CA ASP A 432 -9.34 22.19 -2.36
C ASP A 432 -10.76 21.69 -2.01
N ALA A 433 -11.50 22.44 -1.19
CA ALA A 433 -12.89 22.09 -0.84
C ALA A 433 -13.79 22.07 -2.08
N ILE A 434 -13.72 23.11 -2.94
CA ILE A 434 -14.48 23.17 -4.19
C ILE A 434 -14.14 21.99 -5.11
N VAL A 435 -12.86 21.66 -5.26
CA VAL A 435 -12.44 20.54 -6.12
C VAL A 435 -13.00 19.23 -5.61
N ARG A 436 -12.91 18.96 -4.31
CA ARG A 436 -13.45 17.74 -3.70
C ARG A 436 -14.97 17.63 -3.87
N GLU A 437 -15.69 18.72 -3.59
CA GLU A 437 -17.15 18.75 -3.80
C GLU A 437 -17.56 18.40 -5.22
N GLU A 438 -16.90 19.01 -6.21
CA GLU A 438 -17.24 18.82 -7.61
C GLU A 438 -16.84 17.43 -8.13
N LEU A 439 -15.70 16.88 -7.68
CA LEU A 439 -15.30 15.52 -8.02
C LEU A 439 -16.29 14.49 -7.46
N THR A 440 -16.68 14.63 -6.19
CA THR A 440 -17.67 13.75 -5.55
C THR A 440 -19.05 13.87 -6.21
N ALA A 441 -19.52 15.10 -6.47
CA ALA A 441 -20.79 15.33 -7.14
C ALA A 441 -20.84 14.74 -8.57
N ALA A 442 -19.68 14.63 -9.23
CA ALA A 442 -19.56 14.03 -10.56
C ALA A 442 -19.20 12.53 -10.54
N GLY A 443 -19.08 11.90 -9.35
CA GLY A 443 -18.68 10.49 -9.20
C GLY A 443 -17.27 10.20 -9.70
N GLN A 444 -16.38 11.20 -9.74
CA GLN A 444 -15.01 11.04 -10.26
C GLN A 444 -14.01 10.60 -9.19
N ASP A 445 -14.32 10.79 -7.92
CA ASP A 445 -13.52 10.37 -6.78
C ASP A 445 -13.31 8.85 -6.68
N GLU A 446 -14.20 8.05 -7.25
CA GLU A 446 -14.05 6.59 -7.37
C GLU A 446 -13.08 6.16 -8.48
N HIS A 447 -12.81 7.05 -9.45
CA HIS A 447 -12.02 6.73 -10.66
C HIS A 447 -10.60 7.29 -10.63
N ILE A 448 -10.30 8.18 -9.70
CA ILE A 448 -8.98 8.80 -9.55
C ILE A 448 -8.33 8.40 -8.23
N TRP A 449 -7.01 8.27 -8.23
CA TRP A 449 -6.24 7.98 -7.03
C TRP A 449 -6.28 9.14 -6.04
N GLN A 450 -5.98 10.33 -6.53
CA GLN A 450 -6.10 11.61 -5.81
C GLN A 450 -6.04 12.78 -6.79
N CYS A 451 -6.48 13.94 -6.32
CA CYS A 451 -6.36 15.21 -7.03
C CYS A 451 -5.71 16.27 -6.14
N PRO A 452 -4.36 16.33 -6.05
CA PRO A 452 -3.70 17.45 -5.41
C PRO A 452 -4.13 18.79 -6.02
N VAL A 453 -4.53 19.72 -5.14
CA VAL A 453 -4.79 21.12 -5.47
C VAL A 453 -3.61 21.92 -4.94
N VAL A 454 -2.94 22.70 -5.79
CA VAL A 454 -1.69 23.37 -5.45
C VAL A 454 -1.82 24.87 -5.69
N LEU A 455 -1.46 25.66 -4.67
CA LEU A 455 -1.38 27.11 -4.77
C LEU A 455 0.03 27.54 -5.17
N LEU A 456 0.16 28.26 -6.29
CA LEU A 456 1.41 28.89 -6.68
C LEU A 456 1.55 30.26 -6.00
N ALA A 457 1.85 30.26 -4.69
CA ALA A 457 1.90 31.47 -3.87
C ALA A 457 3.01 32.45 -4.31
N GLY A 458 4.12 31.92 -4.84
CA GLY A 458 5.21 32.73 -5.40
C GLY A 458 4.94 33.34 -6.78
N VAL A 459 3.77 33.07 -7.39
CA VAL A 459 3.45 33.55 -8.76
C VAL A 459 2.25 34.46 -8.73
N ARG A 460 2.34 35.60 -9.44
CA ARG A 460 1.22 36.51 -9.68
C ARG A 460 0.80 36.44 -11.14
N SER A 461 -0.42 36.03 -11.38
CA SER A 461 -1.06 36.01 -12.69
C SER A 461 -1.89 37.27 -12.91
N VAL A 462 -1.85 37.78 -14.14
CA VAL A 462 -2.70 38.91 -14.53
C VAL A 462 -4.08 38.39 -14.93
N GLY A 463 -5.11 38.98 -14.36
CA GLY A 463 -6.50 38.73 -14.69
C GLY A 463 -7.25 40.03 -15.02
N VAL A 464 -8.46 39.89 -15.53
CA VAL A 464 -9.43 40.99 -15.68
C VAL A 464 -10.71 40.54 -14.99
N GLN A 465 -11.09 41.24 -13.95
CA GLN A 465 -12.34 41.01 -13.22
C GLN A 465 -13.08 42.37 -13.11
N GLY A 466 -14.29 42.42 -13.67
CA GLY A 466 -14.96 43.69 -13.91
C GLY A 466 -14.20 44.57 -14.93
N ASP A 467 -14.11 45.87 -14.66
CA ASP A 467 -13.44 46.83 -15.58
C ASP A 467 -11.94 47.04 -15.26
N GLY A 468 -11.35 46.24 -14.38
CA GLY A 468 -9.98 46.43 -13.89
C GLY A 468 -9.07 45.23 -14.06
N ARG A 469 -7.75 45.50 -14.13
CA ARG A 469 -6.73 44.48 -14.04
C ARG A 469 -6.65 43.97 -12.58
N THR A 470 -6.59 42.63 -12.43
CA THR A 470 -6.35 41.99 -11.15
C THR A 470 -5.05 41.20 -11.19
N TYR A 471 -4.43 41.01 -10.03
CA TYR A 471 -3.23 40.21 -9.85
C TYR A 471 -3.53 39.16 -8.79
N GLY A 472 -3.72 37.93 -9.23
CA GLY A 472 -4.06 36.81 -8.36
C GLY A 472 -3.08 35.65 -8.49
N HIS A 473 -3.26 34.64 -7.66
CA HIS A 473 -2.48 33.41 -7.73
C HIS A 473 -3.12 32.39 -8.66
N PRO A 474 -2.30 31.60 -9.36
CA PRO A 474 -2.79 30.40 -10.05
C PRO A 474 -3.02 29.25 -9.06
N ILE A 475 -4.08 28.48 -9.31
CA ILE A 475 -4.32 27.17 -8.69
C ILE A 475 -4.01 26.08 -9.74
N VAL A 476 -3.26 25.08 -9.36
CA VAL A 476 -2.99 23.89 -10.18
C VAL A 476 -3.87 22.74 -9.73
N LEU A 477 -4.51 22.08 -10.68
CA LEU A 477 -5.22 20.81 -10.49
C LEU A 477 -4.33 19.68 -11.02
N ARG A 478 -4.09 18.66 -10.17
CA ARG A 478 -3.31 17.47 -10.56
C ARG A 478 -4.10 16.18 -10.32
N PRO A 479 -5.16 15.92 -11.09
CA PRO A 479 -5.87 14.65 -10.99
C PRO A 479 -4.98 13.53 -11.53
N VAL A 480 -4.76 12.48 -10.73
CA VAL A 480 -3.95 11.34 -11.12
C VAL A 480 -4.67 10.02 -10.86
N SER A 481 -4.43 9.07 -11.75
CA SER A 481 -4.83 7.67 -11.61
C SER A 481 -3.58 6.82 -11.38
N SER A 482 -3.65 5.92 -10.41
CA SER A 482 -2.57 5.01 -10.04
C SER A 482 -3.18 3.77 -9.38
N GLU A 483 -2.45 2.65 -9.37
CA GLU A 483 -2.82 1.46 -8.61
C GLU A 483 -1.97 1.33 -7.34
N ASP A 484 -0.72 1.76 -7.37
CA ASP A 484 0.28 1.53 -6.34
C ASP A 484 1.04 2.78 -5.89
N ALA A 485 0.74 3.95 -6.46
CA ALA A 485 1.46 5.21 -6.31
C ALA A 485 2.91 5.21 -6.84
N MET A 486 3.46 4.07 -7.29
CA MET A 486 4.81 4.01 -7.87
C MET A 486 4.84 4.63 -9.26
N THR A 487 3.84 4.30 -10.07
CA THR A 487 3.57 4.92 -11.37
C THR A 487 2.20 5.59 -11.34
N ALA A 488 2.05 6.70 -12.02
CA ALA A 488 0.78 7.40 -12.17
C ALA A 488 0.67 8.09 -13.53
N ASP A 489 -0.53 8.12 -14.07
CA ASP A 489 -0.86 8.97 -15.21
C ASP A 489 -1.86 10.05 -14.78
N TRP A 490 -1.90 11.17 -15.50
CA TRP A 490 -2.91 12.19 -15.24
C TRP A 490 -4.29 11.69 -15.65
N SER A 491 -5.30 11.95 -14.83
CA SER A 491 -6.68 11.53 -15.07
C SER A 491 -7.37 12.51 -16.02
N ARG A 492 -8.05 11.97 -17.05
CA ARG A 492 -8.77 12.76 -18.05
C ARG A 492 -10.16 13.10 -17.54
N LEU A 493 -10.25 14.12 -16.69
CA LEU A 493 -11.52 14.61 -16.21
C LEU A 493 -12.37 15.19 -17.37
N PRO A 494 -13.69 15.09 -17.32
CA PRO A 494 -14.59 15.73 -18.27
C PRO A 494 -14.32 17.25 -18.37
N TYR A 495 -14.26 17.78 -19.58
CA TYR A 495 -13.98 19.22 -19.77
C TYR A 495 -15.03 20.13 -19.11
N ASP A 496 -16.30 19.72 -19.10
CA ASP A 496 -17.37 20.48 -18.44
C ASP A 496 -17.17 20.54 -16.93
N LEU A 497 -16.67 19.45 -16.33
CA LEU A 497 -16.32 19.42 -14.91
C LEU A 497 -15.12 20.35 -14.62
N LEU A 498 -14.08 20.30 -15.46
CA LEU A 498 -12.93 21.22 -15.34
C LEU A 498 -13.37 22.67 -15.47
N ALA A 499 -14.26 22.99 -16.40
CA ALA A 499 -14.81 24.32 -16.59
C ALA A 499 -15.61 24.76 -15.36
N LYS A 500 -16.43 23.86 -14.78
CA LYS A 500 -17.21 24.14 -13.58
C LYS A 500 -16.31 24.43 -12.36
N ILE A 501 -15.31 23.56 -12.12
CA ILE A 501 -14.32 23.73 -11.05
C ILE A 501 -13.58 25.07 -11.23
N SER A 502 -13.09 25.37 -12.42
CA SER A 502 -12.38 26.63 -12.72
C SER A 502 -13.25 27.85 -12.45
N ASN A 503 -14.52 27.82 -12.89
CA ASN A 503 -15.44 28.93 -12.67
C ASN A 503 -15.73 29.12 -11.19
N ARG A 504 -15.98 28.05 -10.41
CA ARG A 504 -16.21 28.15 -8.99
C ARG A 504 -14.99 28.73 -8.27
N ILE A 505 -13.78 28.17 -8.52
CA ILE A 505 -12.56 28.63 -7.87
C ILE A 505 -12.32 30.12 -8.15
N THR A 506 -12.41 30.58 -9.41
CA THR A 506 -12.13 31.97 -9.75
C THR A 506 -13.19 32.97 -9.26
N ASN A 507 -14.41 32.51 -8.96
CA ASN A 507 -15.49 33.36 -8.45
C ASN A 507 -15.63 33.31 -6.92
N GLU A 508 -15.35 32.18 -6.29
CA GLU A 508 -15.59 31.96 -4.86
C GLU A 508 -14.32 32.12 -4.02
N VAL A 509 -13.11 31.85 -4.60
CA VAL A 509 -11.85 31.91 -3.87
C VAL A 509 -11.17 33.26 -4.07
N LYS A 510 -10.95 33.98 -2.98
CA LYS A 510 -10.28 35.29 -3.00
C LYS A 510 -8.84 35.16 -3.51
N ASP A 511 -8.38 36.17 -4.24
CA ASP A 511 -7.01 36.31 -4.77
C ASP A 511 -6.58 35.21 -5.76
N VAL A 512 -7.52 34.44 -6.32
CA VAL A 512 -7.30 33.48 -7.39
C VAL A 512 -7.96 33.95 -8.68
N ASN A 513 -7.18 34.01 -9.74
CA ASN A 513 -7.68 34.43 -11.07
C ASN A 513 -7.35 33.47 -12.21
N ARG A 514 -6.75 32.32 -11.89
CA ARG A 514 -6.36 31.32 -12.89
C ARG A 514 -6.36 29.92 -12.32
N VAL A 515 -6.87 28.97 -13.10
CA VAL A 515 -6.78 27.53 -12.82
C VAL A 515 -6.02 26.87 -13.98
N VAL A 516 -5.08 25.99 -13.68
CA VAL A 516 -4.28 25.24 -14.64
C VAL A 516 -4.35 23.74 -14.34
N LEU A 517 -4.20 22.91 -15.36
CA LEU A 517 -4.20 21.46 -15.24
C LEU A 517 -2.79 20.92 -15.47
N ASP A 518 -2.28 20.11 -14.54
CA ASP A 518 -1.02 19.38 -14.69
C ASP A 518 -1.29 18.04 -15.38
N VAL A 519 -0.69 17.85 -16.56
CA VAL A 519 -0.86 16.68 -17.43
C VAL A 519 0.38 15.77 -17.45
N THR A 520 1.24 15.89 -16.43
CA THR A 520 2.50 15.14 -16.34
C THR A 520 2.28 13.78 -15.71
N SER A 521 2.81 12.71 -16.29
CA SER A 521 2.84 11.37 -15.71
C SER A 521 3.95 11.21 -14.67
N LYS A 522 3.84 10.17 -13.84
CA LYS A 522 4.90 9.74 -12.92
C LYS A 522 5.46 8.38 -13.38
N PRO A 523 6.76 8.23 -13.70
CA PRO A 523 7.73 9.30 -13.90
C PRO A 523 7.39 10.16 -15.12
N PRO A 524 8.00 11.35 -15.37
CA PRO A 524 9.08 11.97 -14.58
C PRO A 524 8.61 12.83 -13.40
N GLY A 525 7.33 13.24 -13.36
CA GLY A 525 6.82 14.00 -12.22
C GLY A 525 6.56 13.13 -11.00
N THR A 526 6.43 13.75 -9.83
CA THR A 526 5.88 13.12 -8.62
C THR A 526 4.37 13.35 -8.53
N ILE A 527 3.65 12.68 -7.63
CA ILE A 527 2.22 12.94 -7.40
C ILE A 527 2.05 14.30 -6.71
N GLU A 528 2.72 14.52 -5.58
CA GLU A 528 2.78 15.84 -4.95
C GLU A 528 3.78 16.75 -5.67
N TRP A 529 3.58 18.06 -5.61
CA TRP A 529 4.46 19.05 -6.25
C TRP A 529 5.68 19.40 -5.41
N GLU A 530 5.55 19.37 -4.07
CA GLU A 530 6.64 19.59 -3.11
C GLU A 530 6.84 18.42 -2.16
#